data_1d7903d904d64606168b7dad80c01681
#
_entry.id   1d7903d904d64606168b7dad80c01681
#
_cell.length_a   1.000
_cell.length_b   1.000
_cell.length_c   1.000
_cell.angle_alpha   90.00
_cell.angle_beta   90.00
_cell.angle_gamma   90.00
#
_symmetry.space_group_name_H-M   'P 1'
#
loop_
_entity.id
_entity.type
_entity.pdbx_description
1 polymer ?
#
loop_
_entity_poly.entity_id
_entity_poly.type
_entity_poly.pdbx_seq_one_letter_code
_entity_poly.pdbx_strand_id
1 'polypeptide(L)'
;MPEPELLAFTRQLRVLLQAGVPLLAGLELMARGRPPRATQQLLRGLRRQIMAGRELHAALQAQAGIPRQYVHTIAAGEASGSLPDVLQRLAEQLEVRQTLQRQLRSALSYPLIVLVIALAVVSVMMIWVVPAFDSMFTSLGGQLPAATRWVLSLSHAVTTGWPVGMLLVGLAVVGVGVTGRYPRGRRLALDLLWRLPWWGHLHRLSCQARWTRTLATLSAAGLPLTDALLHLEGTSGHPCFDAATRHIRRALVNGQSLTRSLARFGPQRSRPQDPELFSGMMLHMTHIGEESGSLDTLLERAAQQLEHDVSLRVAALSRLVEPSVMVVLGGLVGGLVIALYLPLFQLGQVL
;
A
#
# COMPACT_ATOMS: atom_id res chain seq x y z
N MET A 1 -3.11 5.94 15.80
CA MET A 1 -4.06 6.94 15.30
C MET A 1 -4.38 6.65 13.83
N PRO A 2 -5.64 6.73 13.36
CA PRO A 2 -5.98 6.58 11.94
C PRO A 2 -5.35 7.69 11.09
N GLU A 3 -4.86 7.36 9.88
CA GLU A 3 -4.23 8.36 8.98
C GLU A 3 -5.14 9.57 8.66
N PRO A 4 -6.48 9.41 8.44
CA PRO A 4 -7.37 10.57 8.23
C PRO A 4 -7.40 11.55 9.40
N GLU A 5 -7.36 11.04 10.62
CA GLU A 5 -7.35 11.90 11.82
C GLU A 5 -6.00 12.61 11.99
N LEU A 6 -4.91 11.92 11.66
CA LEU A 6 -3.56 12.51 11.68
C LEU A 6 -3.46 13.65 10.64
N LEU A 7 -4.01 13.46 9.44
CA LEU A 7 -4.05 14.52 8.42
C LEU A 7 -4.86 15.72 8.89
N ALA A 8 -6.05 15.50 9.45
CA ALA A 8 -6.88 16.58 9.97
C ALA A 8 -6.17 17.36 11.09
N PHE A 9 -5.54 16.64 12.02
CA PHE A 9 -4.71 17.22 13.08
C PHE A 9 -3.58 18.07 12.50
N THR A 10 -2.81 17.54 11.54
CA THR A 10 -1.68 18.22 10.91
C THR A 10 -2.13 19.52 10.22
N ARG A 11 -3.23 19.48 9.45
CA ARG A 11 -3.78 20.65 8.75
C ARG A 11 -4.24 21.74 9.72
N GLN A 12 -4.98 21.34 10.77
CA GLN A 12 -5.47 22.30 11.76
C GLN A 12 -4.32 22.94 12.51
N LEU A 13 -3.35 22.17 12.95
CA LEU A 13 -2.17 22.67 13.65
C LEU A 13 -1.37 23.62 12.77
N ARG A 14 -1.16 23.25 11.49
CA ARG A 14 -0.50 24.15 10.52
C ARG A 14 -1.19 25.50 10.40
N VAL A 15 -2.49 25.51 10.19
CA VAL A 15 -3.26 26.75 10.02
C VAL A 15 -3.14 27.66 11.24
N LEU A 16 -3.22 27.08 12.43
CA LEU A 16 -3.10 27.86 13.67
C LEU A 16 -1.70 28.44 13.87
N LEU A 17 -0.65 27.66 13.62
CA LEU A 17 0.73 28.12 13.75
C LEU A 17 1.06 29.14 12.65
N GLN A 18 0.56 28.98 11.44
CA GLN A 18 0.73 29.95 10.35
C GLN A 18 0.01 31.27 10.62
N ALA A 19 -1.09 31.23 11.38
CA ALA A 19 -1.78 32.43 11.88
C ALA A 19 -1.10 33.04 13.11
N GLY A 20 0.08 32.56 13.52
CA GLY A 20 0.82 33.08 14.67
C GLY A 20 0.28 32.66 16.03
N VAL A 21 -0.66 31.70 16.08
CA VAL A 21 -1.19 31.19 17.36
C VAL A 21 -0.12 30.34 18.05
N PRO A 22 0.22 30.63 19.32
CA PRO A 22 1.16 29.81 20.07
C PRO A 22 0.74 28.34 20.12
N LEU A 23 1.71 27.42 20.06
CA LEU A 23 1.47 25.97 19.96
C LEU A 23 0.47 25.46 21.03
N LEU A 24 0.67 25.84 22.30
CA LEU A 24 -0.20 25.40 23.39
C LEU A 24 -1.64 25.91 23.23
N ALA A 25 -1.80 27.19 22.85
CA ALA A 25 -3.12 27.77 22.59
C ALA A 25 -3.81 27.11 21.38
N GLY A 26 -3.04 26.79 20.35
CA GLY A 26 -3.52 26.05 19.17
C GLY A 26 -4.06 24.66 19.55
N LEU A 27 -3.34 23.90 20.36
CA LEU A 27 -3.80 22.59 20.85
C LEU A 27 -5.05 22.70 21.73
N GLU A 28 -5.20 23.78 22.50
CA GLU A 28 -6.42 24.04 23.28
C GLU A 28 -7.63 24.36 22.41
N LEU A 29 -7.44 25.19 21.39
CA LEU A 29 -8.50 25.50 20.43
C LEU A 29 -8.97 24.25 19.69
N MET A 30 -8.04 23.40 19.24
CA MET A 30 -8.37 22.12 18.61
C MET A 30 -9.13 21.19 19.57
N ALA A 31 -8.80 21.16 20.84
CA ALA A 31 -9.48 20.34 21.83
C ALA A 31 -10.92 20.78 22.10
N ARG A 32 -11.24 22.09 21.99
CA ARG A 32 -12.60 22.64 22.14
C ARG A 32 -13.53 22.25 21.00
N GLY A 33 -13.00 21.97 19.81
CA GLY A 33 -13.76 21.60 18.62
C GLY A 33 -14.41 20.19 18.66
N ARG A 34 -14.41 19.50 19.80
CA ARG A 34 -14.94 18.13 19.98
C ARG A 34 -14.40 17.14 18.94
N PRO A 35 -13.08 16.98 18.81
CA PRO A 35 -12.51 16.06 17.84
C PRO A 35 -12.83 14.59 18.17
N PRO A 36 -12.62 13.65 17.23
CA PRO A 36 -12.75 12.22 17.47
C PRO A 36 -11.95 11.74 18.69
N ARG A 37 -12.36 10.65 19.32
CA ARG A 37 -11.77 10.15 20.56
C ARG A 37 -10.25 9.98 20.50
N ALA A 38 -9.72 9.45 19.38
CA ALA A 38 -8.28 9.24 19.24
C ALA A 38 -7.51 10.57 19.15
N THR A 39 -8.04 11.55 18.42
CA THR A 39 -7.48 12.91 18.35
C THR A 39 -7.56 13.62 19.70
N GLN A 40 -8.66 13.43 20.43
CA GLN A 40 -8.82 14.01 21.78
C GLN A 40 -7.79 13.46 22.78
N GLN A 41 -7.50 12.15 22.72
CA GLN A 41 -6.47 11.53 23.56
C GLN A 41 -5.08 12.06 23.20
N LEU A 42 -4.78 12.18 21.90
CA LEU A 42 -3.53 12.78 21.41
C LEU A 42 -3.36 14.21 21.93
N LEU A 43 -4.35 15.06 21.74
CA LEU A 43 -4.30 16.47 22.18
C LEU A 43 -4.09 16.61 23.69
N ARG A 44 -4.76 15.78 24.50
CA ARG A 44 -4.55 15.76 25.97
C ARG A 44 -3.13 15.32 26.33
N GLY A 45 -2.61 14.31 25.65
CA GLY A 45 -1.24 13.82 25.86
C GLY A 45 -0.19 14.85 25.49
N LEU A 46 -0.32 15.46 24.32
CA LEU A 46 0.59 16.51 23.83
C LEU A 46 0.58 17.73 24.76
N ARG A 47 -0.62 18.23 25.09
CA ARG A 47 -0.77 19.38 25.99
C ARG A 47 -0.06 19.16 27.33
N ARG A 48 -0.25 17.99 27.96
CA ARG A 48 0.39 17.65 29.24
C ARG A 48 1.92 17.69 29.15
N GLN A 49 2.48 17.16 28.05
CA GLN A 49 3.92 17.06 27.86
C GLN A 49 4.53 18.42 27.51
N ILE A 50 3.86 19.22 26.67
CA ILE A 50 4.31 20.55 26.30
C ILE A 50 4.23 21.51 27.48
N MET A 51 3.19 21.41 28.35
CA MET A 51 3.12 22.15 29.60
C MET A 51 4.23 21.76 30.58
N ALA A 52 4.75 20.54 30.51
CA ALA A 52 5.92 20.08 31.27
C ALA A 52 7.26 20.48 30.62
N GLY A 53 7.25 21.38 29.60
CA GLY A 53 8.45 21.90 28.96
C GLY A 53 9.07 20.97 27.90
N ARG A 54 8.38 19.91 27.47
CA ARG A 54 8.88 19.04 26.41
C ARG A 54 8.60 19.63 25.05
N GLU A 55 9.51 19.43 24.12
CA GLU A 55 9.33 19.77 22.70
C GLU A 55 8.23 18.93 22.04
N LEU A 56 7.62 19.45 20.97
CA LEU A 56 6.50 18.81 20.28
C LEU A 56 6.88 17.44 19.74
N HIS A 57 8.06 17.30 19.12
CA HIS A 57 8.52 16.01 18.60
C HIS A 57 8.65 14.95 19.72
N ALA A 58 9.20 15.31 20.88
CA ALA A 58 9.34 14.42 22.03
C ALA A 58 7.97 14.04 22.61
N ALA A 59 7.04 15.00 22.65
CA ALA A 59 5.67 14.76 23.06
C ALA A 59 4.92 13.82 22.09
N LEU A 60 5.13 13.95 20.78
CA LEU A 60 4.57 13.07 19.74
C LEU A 60 5.17 11.66 19.80
N GLN A 61 6.48 11.54 20.03
CA GLN A 61 7.16 10.25 20.15
C GLN A 61 6.60 9.38 21.28
N ALA A 62 6.16 10.01 22.36
CA ALA A 62 5.55 9.31 23.48
C ALA A 62 4.12 8.82 23.22
N GLN A 63 3.50 9.22 22.09
CA GLN A 63 2.14 8.82 21.73
C GLN A 63 2.13 7.57 20.86
N ALA A 64 1.32 6.59 21.23
CA ALA A 64 1.14 5.38 20.44
C ALA A 64 0.47 5.67 19.08
N GLY A 65 0.99 5.06 18.01
CA GLY A 65 0.39 5.13 16.68
C GLY A 65 0.77 6.35 15.85
N ILE A 66 1.75 7.14 16.28
CA ILE A 66 2.38 8.18 15.44
C ILE A 66 3.56 7.56 14.68
N PRO A 67 3.65 7.70 13.34
CA PRO A 67 4.76 7.19 12.56
C PRO A 67 6.09 7.86 12.96
N ARG A 68 7.17 7.08 13.07
CA ARG A 68 8.50 7.63 13.41
C ARG A 68 8.95 8.73 12.45
N GLN A 69 8.71 8.54 11.15
CA GLN A 69 9.00 9.53 10.13
C GLN A 69 8.34 10.87 10.44
N TYR A 70 7.05 10.87 10.82
CA TYR A 70 6.32 12.08 11.21
C TYR A 70 7.01 12.82 12.36
N VAL A 71 7.42 12.07 13.39
CA VAL A 71 8.12 12.62 14.56
C VAL A 71 9.46 13.25 14.16
N HIS A 72 10.26 12.56 13.35
CA HIS A 72 11.57 13.07 12.90
C HIS A 72 11.43 14.34 12.04
N THR A 73 10.43 14.39 11.18
CA THR A 73 10.18 15.56 10.35
C THR A 73 9.73 16.76 11.21
N ILE A 74 8.91 16.53 12.25
CA ILE A 74 8.56 17.58 13.22
C ILE A 74 9.79 18.05 14.00
N ALA A 75 10.66 17.13 14.44
CA ALA A 75 11.89 17.49 15.14
C ALA A 75 12.79 18.41 14.29
N ALA A 76 12.90 18.10 12.99
CA ALA A 76 13.63 18.96 12.05
C ALA A 76 13.01 20.37 11.95
N GLY A 77 11.69 20.46 11.87
CA GLY A 77 10.96 21.74 11.82
C GLY A 77 11.04 22.55 13.11
N GLU A 78 11.09 21.88 14.27
CA GLU A 78 11.31 22.55 15.56
C GLU A 78 12.71 23.13 15.64
N ALA A 79 13.72 22.34 15.28
CA ALA A 79 15.12 22.75 15.34
C ALA A 79 15.45 23.90 14.36
N SER A 80 14.79 23.95 13.21
CA SER A 80 14.97 25.02 12.20
C SER A 80 14.03 26.21 12.39
N GLY A 81 13.05 26.13 13.32
CA GLY A 81 12.02 27.16 13.48
C GLY A 81 11.00 27.25 12.34
N SER A 82 11.00 26.28 11.41
CA SER A 82 10.13 26.23 10.23
C SER A 82 8.95 25.24 10.38
N LEU A 83 8.43 25.11 11.60
CA LEU A 83 7.36 24.15 11.90
C LEU A 83 6.11 24.25 11.03
N PRO A 84 5.61 25.47 10.64
CA PRO A 84 4.47 25.59 9.72
C PRO A 84 4.72 24.98 8.34
N ASP A 85 5.92 25.20 7.77
CA ASP A 85 6.28 24.68 6.44
C ASP A 85 6.43 23.16 6.46
N VAL A 86 7.02 22.63 7.53
CA VAL A 86 7.15 21.19 7.73
C VAL A 86 5.79 20.54 7.90
N LEU A 87 4.87 21.14 8.64
CA LEU A 87 3.48 20.66 8.78
C LEU A 87 2.73 20.70 7.46
N GLN A 88 2.97 21.69 6.60
CA GLN A 88 2.40 21.74 5.25
C GLN A 88 2.85 20.52 4.43
N ARG A 89 4.15 20.27 4.35
CA ARG A 89 4.72 19.12 3.63
C ARG A 89 4.21 17.78 4.16
N LEU A 90 4.10 17.64 5.48
CA LEU A 90 3.52 16.45 6.11
C LEU A 90 2.04 16.27 5.77
N ALA A 91 1.27 17.36 5.73
CA ALA A 91 -0.14 17.32 5.33
C ALA A 91 -0.29 16.89 3.86
N GLU A 92 0.50 17.46 2.96
CA GLU A 92 0.52 17.08 1.53
C GLU A 92 0.89 15.61 1.35
N GLN A 93 1.90 15.13 2.07
CA GLN A 93 2.31 13.72 2.03
C GLN A 93 1.23 12.76 2.53
N LEU A 94 0.55 13.10 3.61
CA LEU A 94 -0.57 12.32 4.15
C LEU A 94 -1.77 12.33 3.19
N GLU A 95 -2.00 13.45 2.51
CA GLU A 95 -3.07 13.61 1.52
C GLU A 95 -2.85 12.74 0.28
N VAL A 96 -1.63 12.74 -0.28
CA VAL A 96 -1.25 11.86 -1.40
C VAL A 96 -1.45 10.40 -1.02
N ARG A 97 -1.03 9.99 0.18
CA ARG A 97 -1.27 8.63 0.68
C ARG A 97 -2.74 8.28 0.78
N GLN A 98 -3.57 9.18 1.34
CA GLN A 98 -5.01 8.96 1.42
C GLN A 98 -5.67 8.85 0.05
N THR A 99 -5.27 9.70 -0.88
CA THR A 99 -5.79 9.70 -2.25
C THR A 99 -5.48 8.38 -2.93
N LEU A 100 -4.24 7.89 -2.84
CA LEU A 100 -3.85 6.58 -3.36
C LEU A 100 -4.64 5.43 -2.72
N GLN A 101 -4.81 5.45 -1.39
CA GLN A 101 -5.60 4.43 -0.69
C GLN A 101 -7.08 4.45 -1.11
N ARG A 102 -7.67 5.65 -1.26
CA ARG A 102 -9.05 5.81 -1.74
C ARG A 102 -9.20 5.32 -3.17
N GLN A 103 -8.27 5.65 -4.06
CA GLN A 103 -8.26 5.18 -5.44
C GLN A 103 -8.17 3.65 -5.51
N LEU A 104 -7.26 3.03 -4.75
CA LEU A 104 -7.15 1.58 -4.66
C LEU A 104 -8.44 0.93 -4.14
N ARG A 105 -9.01 1.47 -3.08
CA ARG A 105 -10.25 0.93 -2.48
C ARG A 105 -11.44 1.06 -3.44
N SER A 106 -11.56 2.21 -4.09
CA SER A 106 -12.62 2.45 -5.09
C SER A 106 -12.48 1.52 -6.29
N ALA A 107 -11.25 1.36 -6.79
CA ALA A 107 -10.96 0.51 -7.93
C ALA A 107 -11.23 -0.98 -7.68
N LEU A 108 -11.04 -1.45 -6.44
CA LEU A 108 -11.27 -2.84 -6.07
C LEU A 108 -12.70 -3.13 -5.61
N SER A 109 -13.50 -2.13 -5.23
CA SER A 109 -14.86 -2.35 -4.72
C SER A 109 -15.80 -2.89 -5.78
N TYR A 110 -15.78 -2.35 -7.01
CA TYR A 110 -16.63 -2.83 -8.09
C TYR A 110 -16.31 -4.29 -8.48
N PRO A 111 -15.07 -4.66 -8.78
CA PRO A 111 -14.70 -6.05 -9.07
C PRO A 111 -15.06 -7.02 -7.96
N LEU A 112 -14.89 -6.62 -6.69
CA LEU A 112 -15.21 -7.47 -5.56
C LEU A 112 -16.73 -7.75 -5.48
N ILE A 113 -17.56 -6.72 -5.66
CA ILE A 113 -19.02 -6.88 -5.65
C ILE A 113 -19.46 -7.80 -6.78
N VAL A 114 -18.96 -7.58 -8.00
CA VAL A 114 -19.28 -8.42 -9.16
C VAL A 114 -18.84 -9.86 -8.93
N LEU A 115 -17.63 -10.08 -8.41
CA LEU A 115 -17.12 -11.41 -8.09
C LEU A 115 -17.98 -12.12 -7.02
N VAL A 116 -18.42 -11.41 -5.99
CA VAL A 116 -19.29 -11.97 -4.94
C VAL A 116 -20.66 -12.37 -5.53
N ILE A 117 -21.25 -11.51 -6.34
CA ILE A 117 -22.53 -11.83 -7.01
C ILE A 117 -22.37 -13.05 -7.91
N ALA A 118 -21.31 -13.12 -8.66
CA ALA A 118 -21.04 -14.23 -9.56
C ALA A 118 -20.81 -15.55 -8.83
N LEU A 119 -20.01 -15.52 -7.76
CA LEU A 119 -19.82 -16.69 -6.93
C LEU A 119 -21.14 -17.14 -6.30
N ALA A 120 -22.01 -16.20 -5.91
CA ALA A 120 -23.34 -16.53 -5.41
C ALA A 120 -24.19 -17.23 -6.49
N VAL A 121 -24.24 -16.70 -7.72
CA VAL A 121 -24.98 -17.30 -8.83
C VAL A 121 -24.45 -18.70 -9.14
N VAL A 122 -23.13 -18.84 -9.28
CA VAL A 122 -22.50 -20.15 -9.54
C VAL A 122 -22.79 -21.13 -8.41
N SER A 123 -22.71 -20.68 -7.15
CA SER A 123 -23.04 -21.53 -6.00
C SER A 123 -24.50 -22.02 -6.02
N VAL A 124 -25.45 -21.14 -6.33
CA VAL A 124 -26.86 -21.51 -6.47
C VAL A 124 -27.03 -22.54 -7.59
N MET A 125 -26.40 -22.33 -8.74
CA MET A 125 -26.44 -23.29 -9.84
C MET A 125 -25.83 -24.65 -9.46
N MET A 126 -24.70 -24.66 -8.77
CA MET A 126 -24.02 -25.88 -8.33
C MET A 126 -24.80 -26.66 -7.27
N ILE A 127 -25.50 -25.96 -6.37
CA ILE A 127 -26.23 -26.60 -5.26
C ILE A 127 -27.60 -27.10 -5.70
N TRP A 128 -28.31 -26.40 -6.58
CA TRP A 128 -29.69 -26.70 -6.91
C TRP A 128 -29.88 -27.15 -8.36
N VAL A 129 -29.28 -26.46 -9.33
CA VAL A 129 -29.55 -26.72 -10.73
C VAL A 129 -28.79 -27.96 -11.22
N VAL A 130 -27.51 -28.06 -10.95
CA VAL A 130 -26.68 -29.17 -11.40
C VAL A 130 -27.16 -30.52 -10.86
N PRO A 131 -27.51 -30.69 -9.57
CA PRO A 131 -28.06 -31.97 -9.07
C PRO A 131 -29.46 -32.31 -9.63
N ALA A 132 -30.30 -31.32 -9.92
CA ALA A 132 -31.59 -31.56 -10.55
C ALA A 132 -31.42 -32.12 -11.97
N PHE A 133 -30.46 -31.63 -12.74
CA PHE A 133 -30.11 -32.19 -14.04
C PHE A 133 -29.51 -33.60 -13.92
N ASP A 134 -28.65 -33.87 -12.93
CA ASP A 134 -28.08 -35.19 -12.70
C ASP A 134 -29.19 -36.25 -12.46
N SER A 135 -30.15 -35.96 -11.57
CA SER A 135 -31.27 -36.84 -11.28
C SER A 135 -32.16 -37.09 -12.49
N MET A 136 -32.42 -36.08 -13.33
CA MET A 136 -33.19 -36.19 -14.54
C MET A 136 -32.49 -37.09 -15.59
N PHE A 137 -31.18 -36.91 -15.80
CA PHE A 137 -30.42 -37.71 -16.76
C PHE A 137 -30.25 -39.16 -16.31
N THR A 138 -30.03 -39.39 -15.02
CA THR A 138 -29.92 -40.74 -14.46
C THR A 138 -31.25 -41.53 -14.64
N SER A 139 -32.40 -40.86 -14.52
CA SER A 139 -33.71 -41.47 -14.73
C SER A 139 -33.98 -41.83 -16.19
N LEU A 140 -33.33 -41.16 -17.16
CA LEU A 140 -33.46 -41.42 -18.58
C LEU A 140 -32.45 -42.48 -19.11
N GLY A 141 -31.57 -43.04 -18.25
CA GLY A 141 -30.62 -44.08 -18.62
C GLY A 141 -29.47 -43.60 -19.52
N GLY A 142 -29.29 -42.30 -19.70
CA GLY A 142 -28.27 -41.69 -20.55
C GLY A 142 -26.91 -41.60 -19.82
N GLN A 143 -25.81 -41.81 -20.58
CA GLN A 143 -24.46 -41.54 -20.07
C GLN A 143 -24.15 -40.06 -20.16
N LEU A 144 -23.77 -39.46 -19.06
CA LEU A 144 -23.39 -38.03 -19.00
C LEU A 144 -22.07 -37.75 -19.73
N PRO A 145 -22.01 -36.72 -20.57
CA PRO A 145 -20.77 -36.28 -21.22
C PRO A 145 -19.65 -35.96 -20.21
N ALA A 146 -18.39 -36.09 -20.64
CA ALA A 146 -17.24 -35.85 -19.79
C ALA A 146 -17.26 -34.46 -19.16
N ALA A 147 -17.67 -33.43 -19.92
CA ALA A 147 -17.78 -32.05 -19.43
C ALA A 147 -18.79 -31.92 -18.26
N THR A 148 -19.95 -32.56 -18.39
CA THR A 148 -20.98 -32.52 -17.33
C THR A 148 -20.53 -33.31 -16.09
N ARG A 149 -19.84 -34.44 -16.27
CA ARG A 149 -19.23 -35.19 -15.14
C ARG A 149 -18.19 -34.36 -14.37
N TRP A 150 -17.39 -33.56 -15.07
CA TRP A 150 -16.47 -32.63 -14.46
C TRP A 150 -17.20 -31.59 -13.60
N VAL A 151 -18.26 -30.98 -14.12
CA VAL A 151 -19.08 -29.99 -13.39
C VAL A 151 -19.77 -30.64 -12.19
N LEU A 152 -20.28 -31.87 -12.31
CA LEU A 152 -20.85 -32.62 -11.18
C LEU A 152 -19.83 -32.92 -10.09
N SER A 153 -18.63 -33.38 -10.47
CA SER A 153 -17.57 -33.62 -9.48
C SER A 153 -17.15 -32.34 -8.75
N LEU A 154 -17.12 -31.21 -9.47
CA LEU A 154 -16.87 -29.91 -8.88
C LEU A 154 -18.02 -29.46 -7.95
N SER A 155 -19.28 -29.70 -8.36
CA SER A 155 -20.48 -29.45 -7.55
C SER A 155 -20.42 -30.24 -6.24
N HIS A 156 -20.12 -31.54 -6.29
CA HIS A 156 -19.95 -32.37 -5.10
C HIS A 156 -18.78 -31.87 -4.22
N ALA A 157 -17.68 -31.48 -4.82
CA ALA A 157 -16.55 -30.90 -4.07
C ALA A 157 -16.92 -29.59 -3.37
N VAL A 158 -17.72 -28.74 -4.01
CA VAL A 158 -18.23 -27.49 -3.43
C VAL A 158 -19.24 -27.78 -2.32
N THR A 159 -20.22 -28.66 -2.56
CA THR A 159 -21.29 -28.96 -1.58
C THR A 159 -20.79 -29.73 -0.36
N THR A 160 -19.75 -30.57 -0.51
CA THR A 160 -19.16 -31.32 0.60
C THR A 160 -17.99 -30.57 1.24
N GLY A 161 -17.23 -29.80 0.44
CA GLY A 161 -16.00 -29.12 0.87
C GLY A 161 -16.15 -27.68 1.30
N TRP A 162 -17.36 -27.07 1.22
CA TRP A 162 -17.56 -25.66 1.58
C TRP A 162 -17.09 -25.29 3.00
N PRO A 163 -17.29 -26.16 4.05
CA PRO A 163 -16.80 -25.79 5.38
C PRO A 163 -15.27 -25.79 5.43
N VAL A 164 -14.62 -26.72 4.70
CA VAL A 164 -13.14 -26.76 4.59
C VAL A 164 -12.62 -25.54 3.79
N GLY A 165 -13.29 -25.17 2.71
CA GLY A 165 -13.01 -23.98 1.94
C GLY A 165 -13.11 -22.69 2.78
N MET A 166 -14.19 -22.53 3.55
CA MET A 166 -14.35 -21.42 4.49
C MET A 166 -13.28 -21.43 5.60
N LEU A 167 -12.95 -22.60 6.13
CA LEU A 167 -11.88 -22.74 7.12
C LEU A 167 -10.54 -22.31 6.54
N LEU A 168 -10.18 -22.74 5.32
CA LEU A 168 -8.94 -22.37 4.65
C LEU A 168 -8.88 -20.87 4.33
N VAL A 169 -9.95 -20.27 3.85
CA VAL A 169 -10.04 -18.82 3.64
C VAL A 169 -9.92 -18.07 4.97
N GLY A 170 -10.64 -18.51 6.00
CA GLY A 170 -10.52 -17.96 7.35
C GLY A 170 -9.11 -18.07 7.91
N LEU A 171 -8.46 -19.23 7.74
CA LEU A 171 -7.07 -19.45 8.16
C LEU A 171 -6.08 -18.57 7.36
N ALA A 172 -6.32 -18.38 6.06
CA ALA A 172 -5.52 -17.50 5.23
C ALA A 172 -5.67 -16.03 5.66
N VAL A 173 -6.89 -15.56 5.91
CA VAL A 173 -7.15 -14.20 6.42
C VAL A 173 -6.53 -13.98 7.79
N VAL A 174 -6.71 -14.92 8.71
CA VAL A 174 -6.07 -14.90 10.04
C VAL A 174 -4.56 -14.99 9.89
N GLY A 175 -4.06 -15.87 9.04
CA GLY A 175 -2.63 -16.03 8.74
C GLY A 175 -2.01 -14.73 8.24
N VAL A 176 -2.62 -14.05 7.28
CA VAL A 176 -2.18 -12.72 6.79
C VAL A 176 -2.24 -11.68 7.91
N GLY A 177 -3.29 -11.67 8.71
CA GLY A 177 -3.43 -10.77 9.85
C GLY A 177 -2.39 -10.99 10.95
N VAL A 178 -2.09 -12.26 11.26
CA VAL A 178 -1.11 -12.67 12.27
C VAL A 178 0.32 -12.48 11.75
N THR A 179 0.62 -12.88 10.52
CA THR A 179 1.94 -12.65 9.91
C THR A 179 2.27 -11.18 9.77
N GLY A 180 1.25 -10.32 9.54
CA GLY A 180 1.42 -8.86 9.55
C GLY A 180 1.85 -8.29 10.91
N ARG A 181 1.56 -8.98 12.02
CA ARG A 181 1.95 -8.59 13.38
C ARG A 181 3.35 -9.06 13.78
N TYR A 182 3.85 -10.16 13.20
CA TYR A 182 5.18 -10.69 13.50
C TYR A 182 6.21 -10.19 12.46
N PRO A 183 7.37 -9.62 12.89
CA PRO A 183 8.37 -9.04 11.97
C PRO A 183 8.98 -10.06 11.00
N ARG A 184 9.05 -11.34 11.37
CA ARG A 184 9.52 -12.42 10.49
C ARG A 184 8.50 -12.77 9.41
N GLY A 185 7.22 -12.90 9.75
CA GLY A 185 6.14 -13.19 8.81
C GLY A 185 5.95 -12.05 7.79
N ARG A 186 6.03 -10.81 8.26
CA ARG A 186 5.98 -9.61 7.39
C ARG A 186 7.11 -9.59 6.36
N ARG A 187 8.33 -10.00 6.74
CA ARG A 187 9.47 -10.10 5.79
C ARG A 187 9.23 -11.14 4.72
N LEU A 188 8.80 -12.35 5.10
CA LEU A 188 8.49 -13.42 4.14
C LEU A 188 7.36 -13.03 3.17
N ALA A 189 6.30 -12.40 3.67
CA ALA A 189 5.21 -11.92 2.83
C ALA A 189 5.66 -10.82 1.86
N LEU A 190 6.50 -9.89 2.30
CA LEU A 190 7.08 -8.85 1.46
C LEU A 190 8.02 -9.43 0.40
N ASP A 191 8.87 -10.40 0.75
CA ASP A 191 9.80 -11.05 -0.17
C ASP A 191 9.04 -11.87 -1.22
N LEU A 192 7.93 -12.51 -0.84
CA LEU A 192 7.07 -13.24 -1.78
C LEU A 192 6.36 -12.27 -2.74
N LEU A 193 5.79 -11.18 -2.24
CA LEU A 193 5.18 -10.12 -3.04
C LEU A 193 6.19 -9.48 -4.00
N TRP A 194 7.45 -9.37 -3.60
CA TRP A 194 8.49 -8.80 -4.43
C TRP A 194 8.89 -9.67 -5.62
N ARG A 195 8.69 -10.99 -5.53
CA ARG A 195 8.94 -11.94 -6.63
C ARG A 195 7.86 -11.91 -7.69
N LEU A 196 6.66 -11.40 -7.40
CA LEU A 196 5.58 -11.26 -8.37
C LEU A 196 5.92 -10.14 -9.37
N PRO A 197 5.95 -10.40 -10.70
CA PRO A 197 6.50 -9.46 -11.68
C PRO A 197 5.78 -8.11 -11.69
N TRP A 198 4.47 -8.07 -11.51
CA TRP A 198 3.63 -6.86 -11.53
C TRP A 198 3.61 -6.14 -10.19
N TRP A 199 3.40 -6.86 -9.09
CA TRP A 199 3.33 -6.33 -7.73
C TRP A 199 4.71 -5.92 -7.19
N GLY A 200 5.75 -6.70 -7.51
CA GLY A 200 7.11 -6.39 -7.07
C GLY A 200 7.63 -5.09 -7.67
N HIS A 201 7.32 -4.81 -8.94
CA HIS A 201 7.72 -3.55 -9.57
C HIS A 201 6.98 -2.35 -8.97
N LEU A 202 5.64 -2.44 -8.81
CA LEU A 202 4.84 -1.39 -8.15
C LEU A 202 5.29 -1.15 -6.70
N HIS A 203 5.56 -2.22 -5.95
CA HIS A 203 6.02 -2.11 -4.57
C HIS A 203 7.39 -1.43 -4.47
N ARG A 204 8.34 -1.78 -5.37
CA ARG A 204 9.65 -1.12 -5.44
C ARG A 204 9.51 0.37 -5.74
N LEU A 205 8.73 0.72 -6.76
CA LEU A 205 8.48 2.12 -7.12
C LEU A 205 7.86 2.90 -5.95
N SER A 206 6.89 2.29 -5.23
CA SER A 206 6.28 2.89 -4.04
C SER A 206 7.27 3.07 -2.88
N CYS A 207 8.20 2.11 -2.70
CA CYS A 207 9.26 2.23 -1.70
C CYS A 207 10.25 3.33 -2.08
N GLN A 208 10.65 3.41 -3.36
CA GLN A 208 11.52 4.47 -3.88
C GLN A 208 10.86 5.84 -3.73
N ALA A 209 9.58 6.00 -4.11
CA ALA A 209 8.85 7.25 -3.97
C ALA A 209 8.82 7.73 -2.50
N ARG A 210 8.52 6.84 -1.55
CA ARG A 210 8.54 7.18 -0.13
C ARG A 210 9.93 7.55 0.37
N TRP A 211 10.96 6.83 -0.06
CA TRP A 211 12.35 7.10 0.28
C TRP A 211 12.77 8.48 -0.20
N THR A 212 12.52 8.78 -1.49
CA THR A 212 12.86 10.07 -2.11
C THR A 212 12.07 11.21 -1.48
N ARG A 213 10.77 11.04 -1.24
CA ARG A 213 9.92 12.03 -0.57
C ARG A 213 10.42 12.37 0.82
N THR A 214 10.80 11.35 1.60
CA THR A 214 11.31 11.57 2.95
C THR A 214 12.65 12.30 2.93
N LEU A 215 13.57 11.90 2.03
CA LEU A 215 14.86 12.58 1.87
C LEU A 215 14.65 14.04 1.45
N ALA A 216 13.81 14.30 0.43
CA ALA A 216 13.48 15.65 -0.01
C ALA A 216 12.95 16.53 1.14
N THR A 217 12.01 15.98 1.93
CA THR A 217 11.40 16.69 3.05
C THR A 217 12.44 17.05 4.12
N LEU A 218 13.33 16.12 4.48
CA LEU A 218 14.37 16.34 5.49
C LEU A 218 15.45 17.30 4.99
N SER A 219 15.88 17.17 3.73
CA SER A 219 16.83 18.08 3.10
C SER A 219 16.29 19.50 3.01
N ALA A 220 15.03 19.66 2.62
CA ALA A 220 14.37 20.96 2.55
C ALA A 220 14.08 21.58 3.94
N ALA A 221 14.10 20.76 5.02
CA ALA A 221 14.08 21.24 6.41
C ALA A 221 15.48 21.66 6.90
N GLY A 222 16.52 21.61 6.03
CA GLY A 222 17.88 22.04 6.35
C GLY A 222 18.72 20.99 7.08
N LEU A 223 18.26 19.74 7.18
CA LEU A 223 19.08 18.68 7.79
C LEU A 223 20.26 18.32 6.86
N PRO A 224 21.48 18.15 7.41
CA PRO A 224 22.58 17.55 6.67
C PRO A 224 22.19 16.18 6.09
N LEU A 225 22.65 15.86 4.88
CA LEU A 225 22.29 14.62 4.19
C LEU A 225 22.61 13.35 5.00
N THR A 226 23.70 13.35 5.75
CA THR A 226 24.10 12.25 6.64
C THR A 226 23.08 11.97 7.73
N ASP A 227 22.52 13.02 8.29
CA ASP A 227 21.52 12.96 9.36
C ASP A 227 20.13 12.64 8.77
N ALA A 228 19.79 13.25 7.63
CA ALA A 228 18.59 12.90 6.89
C ALA A 228 18.54 11.41 6.55
N LEU A 229 19.65 10.81 6.09
CA LEU A 229 19.76 9.39 5.81
C LEU A 229 19.64 8.51 7.07
N LEU A 230 20.10 8.99 8.23
CA LEU A 230 19.89 8.27 9.50
C LEU A 230 18.40 8.15 9.83
N HIS A 231 17.65 9.22 9.63
CA HIS A 231 16.20 9.25 9.89
C HIS A 231 15.36 8.55 8.81
N LEU A 232 15.95 8.23 7.67
CA LEU A 232 15.32 7.48 6.59
C LEU A 232 15.20 5.98 6.87
N GLU A 233 16.00 5.43 7.78
CA GLU A 233 15.94 4.01 8.11
C GLU A 233 14.55 3.61 8.64
N GLY A 234 13.95 2.56 8.06
CA GLY A 234 12.61 2.07 8.41
C GLY A 234 11.44 2.82 7.77
N THR A 235 11.67 3.90 7.01
CA THR A 235 10.60 4.71 6.41
C THR A 235 10.13 4.18 5.04
N SER A 236 11.01 3.56 4.28
CA SER A 236 10.74 3.04 2.93
C SER A 236 9.77 1.86 2.92
N GLY A 237 9.72 1.08 4.01
CA GLY A 237 8.83 -0.06 4.17
C GLY A 237 9.40 -1.40 3.67
N HIS A 238 10.62 -1.44 3.15
CA HIS A 238 11.29 -2.67 2.75
C HIS A 238 12.74 -2.74 3.24
N PRO A 239 13.19 -3.90 3.80
CA PRO A 239 14.53 -4.05 4.38
C PRO A 239 15.69 -3.77 3.41
N CYS A 240 15.52 -4.02 2.10
CA CYS A 240 16.54 -3.73 1.10
C CYS A 240 16.85 -2.23 1.00
N PHE A 241 15.83 -1.37 1.09
CA PHE A 241 16.05 0.09 1.11
C PHE A 241 16.77 0.52 2.38
N ASP A 242 16.45 -0.09 3.54
CA ASP A 242 17.15 0.23 4.79
C ASP A 242 18.63 -0.17 4.73
N ALA A 243 18.93 -1.33 4.12
CA ALA A 243 20.32 -1.75 3.88
C ALA A 243 21.05 -0.82 2.92
N ALA A 244 20.40 -0.41 1.82
CA ALA A 244 20.95 0.57 0.87
C ALA A 244 21.19 1.93 1.55
N THR A 245 20.23 2.42 2.34
CA THR A 245 20.34 3.68 3.09
C THR A 245 21.55 3.69 4.01
N ARG A 246 21.76 2.62 4.79
CA ARG A 246 22.96 2.49 5.64
C ARG A 246 24.26 2.50 4.83
N HIS A 247 24.25 1.86 3.66
CA HIS A 247 25.40 1.85 2.79
C HIS A 247 25.70 3.25 2.23
N ILE A 248 24.67 3.92 1.68
CA ILE A 248 24.76 5.28 1.13
C ILE A 248 25.26 6.24 2.21
N ARG A 249 24.71 6.19 3.42
CA ARG A 249 25.14 7.02 4.53
C ARG A 249 26.64 6.84 4.86
N ARG A 250 27.12 5.58 4.93
CA ARG A 250 28.55 5.31 5.16
C ARG A 250 29.44 5.86 4.03
N ALA A 251 28.97 5.75 2.80
CA ALA A 251 29.68 6.27 1.64
C ALA A 251 29.79 7.79 1.66
N LEU A 252 28.71 8.50 2.05
CA LEU A 252 28.71 9.95 2.22
C LEU A 252 29.64 10.40 3.36
N VAL A 253 29.63 9.71 4.50
CA VAL A 253 30.56 9.98 5.61
C VAL A 253 32.02 9.84 5.18
N ASN A 254 32.31 8.93 4.23
CA ASN A 254 33.62 8.73 3.62
C ASN A 254 33.90 9.70 2.45
N GLY A 255 33.09 10.76 2.28
CA GLY A 255 33.31 11.79 1.27
C GLY A 255 32.87 11.43 -0.16
N GLN A 256 32.13 10.34 -0.37
CA GLN A 256 31.55 10.03 -1.68
C GLN A 256 30.31 10.88 -1.95
N SER A 257 30.07 11.23 -3.23
CA SER A 257 28.84 11.92 -3.64
C SER A 257 27.61 11.03 -3.46
N LEU A 258 26.44 11.65 -3.26
CA LEU A 258 25.16 10.97 -3.14
C LEU A 258 24.83 10.21 -4.44
N THR A 259 25.04 10.85 -5.60
CA THR A 259 24.84 10.24 -6.92
C THR A 259 25.64 8.95 -7.08
N ARG A 260 26.94 8.99 -6.76
CA ARG A 260 27.82 7.80 -6.86
C ARG A 260 27.36 6.68 -5.92
N SER A 261 26.92 7.03 -4.74
CA SER A 261 26.44 6.08 -3.74
C SER A 261 25.10 5.45 -4.14
N LEU A 262 24.19 6.21 -4.77
CA LEU A 262 22.93 5.72 -5.32
C LEU A 262 23.12 4.85 -6.55
N ALA A 263 24.09 5.18 -7.42
CA ALA A 263 24.38 4.45 -8.66
C ALA A 263 24.68 2.96 -8.42
N ARG A 264 25.21 2.63 -7.25
CA ARG A 264 25.39 1.22 -6.84
C ARG A 264 24.11 0.40 -6.87
N PHE A 265 22.97 1.02 -6.58
CA PHE A 265 21.65 0.41 -6.52
C PHE A 265 20.74 0.86 -7.67
N GLY A 266 21.33 1.46 -8.72
CA GLY A 266 20.68 1.92 -9.93
C GLY A 266 20.64 0.89 -11.05
N PRO A 267 20.14 1.28 -12.25
CA PRO A 267 20.05 0.39 -13.42
C PRO A 267 21.41 -0.14 -13.89
N GLN A 268 22.46 0.71 -13.81
CA GLN A 268 23.83 0.38 -14.19
C GLN A 268 24.69 0.01 -12.98
N ARG A 269 24.13 -0.78 -12.08
CA ARG A 269 24.80 -1.19 -10.85
C ARG A 269 26.13 -1.89 -11.09
N SER A 270 27.13 -1.52 -10.32
CA SER A 270 28.48 -2.10 -10.42
C SER A 270 28.55 -3.57 -10.01
N ARG A 271 27.56 -4.05 -9.25
CA ARG A 271 27.45 -5.43 -8.78
C ARG A 271 26.07 -6.00 -9.14
N PRO A 272 25.98 -7.04 -9.97
CA PRO A 272 24.71 -7.67 -10.35
C PRO A 272 23.92 -8.22 -9.17
N GLN A 273 24.60 -8.52 -8.06
CA GLN A 273 24.00 -9.05 -6.83
C GLN A 273 23.22 -7.98 -6.04
N ASP A 274 23.56 -6.70 -6.19
CA ASP A 274 22.87 -5.62 -5.50
C ASP A 274 21.49 -5.41 -6.16
N PRO A 275 20.41 -5.22 -5.37
CA PRO A 275 19.09 -5.00 -5.93
C PRO A 275 19.01 -3.65 -6.63
N GLU A 276 18.30 -3.60 -7.76
CA GLU A 276 17.95 -2.34 -8.42
C GLU A 276 16.82 -1.66 -7.62
N LEU A 277 17.16 -0.59 -6.92
CA LEU A 277 16.24 0.13 -6.02
C LEU A 277 15.90 1.52 -6.53
N PHE A 278 16.83 2.17 -7.24
CA PHE A 278 16.69 3.54 -7.72
C PHE A 278 16.63 3.58 -9.24
N SER A 279 15.68 4.36 -9.76
CA SER A 279 15.53 4.57 -11.22
C SER A 279 16.62 5.48 -11.79
N GLY A 280 16.89 5.35 -13.09
CA GLY A 280 17.83 6.23 -13.78
C GLY A 280 17.46 7.71 -13.68
N MET A 281 16.17 8.03 -13.70
CA MET A 281 15.65 9.39 -13.50
C MET A 281 16.06 9.95 -12.14
N MET A 282 15.92 9.16 -11.07
CA MET A 282 16.34 9.56 -9.72
C MET A 282 17.85 9.88 -9.67
N LEU A 283 18.68 9.03 -10.27
CA LEU A 283 20.13 9.25 -10.36
C LEU A 283 20.46 10.52 -11.10
N HIS A 284 19.81 10.77 -12.23
CA HIS A 284 20.03 11.96 -13.05
C HIS A 284 19.64 13.25 -12.32
N MET A 285 18.46 13.26 -11.66
CA MET A 285 18.01 14.41 -10.85
C MET A 285 18.95 14.68 -9.66
N THR A 286 19.43 13.61 -9.02
CA THR A 286 20.38 13.75 -7.91
C THR A 286 21.72 14.31 -8.39
N HIS A 287 22.22 13.85 -9.55
CA HIS A 287 23.46 14.34 -10.14
C HIS A 287 23.41 15.83 -10.45
N ILE A 288 22.35 16.27 -11.16
CA ILE A 288 22.15 17.69 -11.46
C ILE A 288 22.02 18.50 -10.15
N GLY A 289 21.32 17.97 -9.14
CA GLY A 289 21.13 18.62 -7.86
C GLY A 289 22.42 18.80 -7.05
N GLU A 290 23.32 17.81 -7.11
CA GLU A 290 24.65 17.93 -6.49
C GLU A 290 25.53 18.96 -7.22
N GLU A 291 25.52 18.96 -8.56
CA GLU A 291 26.33 19.91 -9.35
C GLU A 291 25.83 21.35 -9.26
N SER A 292 24.51 21.56 -9.23
CA SER A 292 23.91 22.89 -9.13
C SER A 292 23.74 23.43 -7.72
N GLY A 293 24.01 22.61 -6.68
CA GLY A 293 23.76 22.97 -5.29
C GLY A 293 22.26 23.10 -4.93
N SER A 294 21.35 22.62 -5.80
CA SER A 294 19.89 22.68 -5.61
C SER A 294 19.27 21.31 -5.40
N LEU A 295 19.96 20.47 -4.61
CA LEU A 295 19.59 19.07 -4.38
C LEU A 295 18.20 18.91 -3.74
N ASP A 296 17.82 19.78 -2.82
CA ASP A 296 16.52 19.82 -2.16
C ASP A 296 15.36 19.97 -3.16
N THR A 297 15.48 20.94 -4.08
CA THR A 297 14.48 21.20 -5.10
C THR A 297 14.36 20.06 -6.11
N LEU A 298 15.49 19.46 -6.52
CA LEU A 298 15.47 18.35 -7.48
C LEU A 298 15.03 17.04 -6.86
N LEU A 299 15.34 16.78 -5.60
CA LEU A 299 14.78 15.65 -4.85
C LEU A 299 13.25 15.77 -4.68
N GLU A 300 12.75 16.99 -4.43
CA GLU A 300 11.31 17.25 -4.35
C GLU A 300 10.61 16.93 -5.69
N ARG A 301 11.17 17.41 -6.82
CA ARG A 301 10.64 17.09 -8.16
C ARG A 301 10.72 15.61 -8.48
N ALA A 302 11.82 14.95 -8.12
CA ALA A 302 11.97 13.51 -8.29
C ALA A 302 10.92 12.74 -7.47
N ALA A 303 10.66 13.16 -6.24
CA ALA A 303 9.62 12.57 -5.40
C ALA A 303 8.23 12.71 -6.01
N GLN A 304 7.86 13.91 -6.48
CA GLN A 304 6.59 14.19 -7.15
C GLN A 304 6.40 13.31 -8.40
N GLN A 305 7.43 13.19 -9.22
CA GLN A 305 7.38 12.35 -10.42
C GLN A 305 7.19 10.87 -10.06
N LEU A 306 7.94 10.36 -9.08
CA LEU A 306 7.80 8.97 -8.63
C LEU A 306 6.42 8.69 -8.05
N GLU A 307 5.84 9.61 -7.29
CA GLU A 307 4.47 9.49 -6.75
C GLU A 307 3.43 9.49 -7.88
N HIS A 308 3.64 10.33 -8.90
CA HIS A 308 2.81 10.33 -10.10
C HIS A 308 2.88 8.99 -10.84
N ASP A 309 4.09 8.47 -11.06
CA ASP A 309 4.31 7.17 -11.71
C ASP A 309 3.65 6.02 -10.92
N VAL A 310 3.71 6.04 -9.58
CA VAL A 310 2.97 5.09 -8.73
C VAL A 310 1.46 5.20 -9.00
N SER A 311 0.92 6.41 -9.02
CA SER A 311 -0.52 6.64 -9.23
C SER A 311 -0.99 6.14 -10.59
N LEU A 312 -0.21 6.40 -11.66
CA LEU A 312 -0.50 5.91 -13.00
C LEU A 312 -0.51 4.38 -13.08
N ARG A 313 0.46 3.71 -12.44
CA ARG A 313 0.52 2.24 -12.43
C ARG A 313 -0.62 1.62 -11.63
N VAL A 314 -0.99 2.22 -10.51
CA VAL A 314 -2.17 1.82 -9.74
C VAL A 314 -3.44 1.95 -10.58
N ALA A 315 -3.61 3.07 -11.28
CA ALA A 315 -4.75 3.27 -12.17
C ALA A 315 -4.78 2.28 -13.34
N ALA A 316 -3.62 1.96 -13.93
CA ALA A 316 -3.51 0.97 -15.00
C ALA A 316 -3.89 -0.44 -14.52
N LEU A 317 -3.41 -0.86 -13.34
CA LEU A 317 -3.80 -2.14 -12.74
C LEU A 317 -5.32 -2.21 -12.50
N SER A 318 -5.90 -1.14 -11.99
CA SER A 318 -7.34 -1.07 -11.74
C SER A 318 -8.17 -1.27 -13.02
N ARG A 319 -7.71 -0.69 -14.14
CA ARG A 319 -8.37 -0.86 -15.46
C ARG A 319 -8.28 -2.28 -16.00
N LEU A 320 -7.23 -3.04 -15.68
CA LEU A 320 -7.09 -4.43 -16.13
C LEU A 320 -7.95 -5.42 -15.33
N VAL A 321 -8.34 -5.07 -14.12
CA VAL A 321 -9.16 -5.94 -13.27
C VAL A 321 -10.55 -6.16 -13.88
N GLU A 322 -11.16 -5.12 -14.44
CA GLU A 322 -12.51 -5.17 -15.01
C GLU A 322 -12.64 -6.17 -16.19
N PRO A 323 -11.82 -6.08 -17.26
CA PRO A 323 -11.85 -7.09 -18.32
C PRO A 323 -11.52 -8.50 -17.84
N SER A 324 -10.58 -8.62 -16.88
CA SER A 324 -10.20 -9.92 -16.32
C SER A 324 -11.37 -10.59 -15.60
N VAL A 325 -12.12 -9.83 -14.81
CA VAL A 325 -13.32 -10.31 -14.13
C VAL A 325 -14.40 -10.72 -15.15
N MET A 326 -14.62 -9.90 -16.20
CA MET A 326 -15.59 -10.24 -17.26
C MET A 326 -15.24 -11.53 -17.99
N VAL A 327 -13.97 -11.74 -18.36
CA VAL A 327 -13.51 -12.95 -19.02
C VAL A 327 -13.66 -14.18 -18.12
N VAL A 328 -13.27 -14.07 -16.85
CA VAL A 328 -13.42 -15.17 -15.87
C VAL A 328 -14.90 -15.52 -15.68
N LEU A 329 -15.74 -14.50 -15.48
CA LEU A 329 -17.19 -14.69 -15.33
C LEU A 329 -17.85 -15.28 -16.55
N GLY A 330 -17.59 -14.70 -17.72
CA GLY A 330 -18.12 -15.19 -18.99
C GLY A 330 -17.70 -16.64 -19.26
N GLY A 331 -16.43 -16.97 -19.00
CA GLY A 331 -15.92 -18.34 -19.11
C GLY A 331 -16.58 -19.31 -18.13
N LEU A 332 -16.78 -18.89 -16.90
CA LEU A 332 -17.34 -19.72 -15.82
C LEU A 332 -18.85 -19.98 -16.06
N VAL A 333 -19.63 -18.92 -16.31
CA VAL A 333 -21.06 -19.04 -16.58
C VAL A 333 -21.32 -19.70 -17.94
N GLY A 334 -20.59 -19.28 -18.98
CA GLY A 334 -20.71 -19.89 -20.32
C GLY A 334 -20.31 -21.36 -20.32
N GLY A 335 -19.22 -21.72 -19.65
CA GLY A 335 -18.81 -23.12 -19.51
C GLY A 335 -19.84 -23.97 -18.77
N LEU A 336 -20.45 -23.41 -17.72
CA LEU A 336 -21.49 -24.09 -16.96
C LEU A 336 -22.77 -24.29 -17.80
N VAL A 337 -23.19 -23.28 -18.55
CA VAL A 337 -24.33 -23.38 -19.49
C VAL A 337 -24.07 -24.44 -20.55
N ILE A 338 -22.90 -24.40 -21.20
CA ILE A 338 -22.53 -25.42 -22.21
C ILE A 338 -22.55 -26.83 -21.61
N ALA A 339 -21.96 -27.00 -20.39
CA ALA A 339 -21.95 -28.30 -19.71
C ALA A 339 -23.35 -28.84 -19.38
N LEU A 340 -24.31 -27.97 -19.09
CA LEU A 340 -25.69 -28.35 -18.82
C LEU A 340 -26.51 -28.64 -20.09
N TYR A 341 -26.26 -27.89 -21.18
CA TYR A 341 -27.00 -28.07 -22.45
C TYR A 341 -26.45 -29.20 -23.34
N LEU A 342 -25.15 -29.53 -23.22
CA LEU A 342 -24.52 -30.58 -24.03
C LEU A 342 -25.25 -31.94 -23.97
N PRO A 343 -25.70 -32.43 -22.78
CA PRO A 343 -26.48 -33.65 -22.67
C PRO A 343 -27.84 -33.59 -23.40
N LEU A 344 -28.51 -32.40 -23.34
CA LEU A 344 -29.82 -32.22 -24.00
C LEU A 344 -29.71 -32.38 -25.53
N PHE A 345 -28.63 -31.89 -26.15
CA PHE A 345 -28.38 -32.07 -27.57
C PHE A 345 -28.05 -33.52 -27.93
N GLN A 346 -27.43 -34.31 -27.05
CA GLN A 346 -27.16 -35.72 -27.30
C GLN A 346 -28.40 -36.59 -27.19
N LEU A 347 -29.36 -36.28 -26.33
CA LEU A 347 -30.64 -36.99 -26.27
C LEU A 347 -31.50 -36.77 -27.53
N GLY A 348 -31.42 -35.58 -28.14
CA GLY A 348 -32.12 -35.28 -29.39
C GLY A 348 -31.53 -35.99 -30.62
N GLN A 349 -30.37 -36.64 -30.53
CA GLN A 349 -29.74 -37.44 -31.59
C GLN A 349 -30.01 -38.94 -31.43
N VAL A 350 -30.56 -39.38 -30.30
CA VAL A 350 -30.85 -40.79 -29.98
C VAL A 350 -32.35 -41.11 -30.11
N LEU A 351 -33.19 -40.07 -30.20
CA LEU A 351 -34.61 -40.15 -30.57
C LEU A 351 -34.80 -39.96 -32.08
#